data_c66f3a4eb7925b8234a4e74ccb53c9c6
#
_entry.id   c66f3a4eb7925b8234a4e74ccb53c9c6
#
_cell.length_a   1.000
_cell.length_b   1.000
_cell.length_c   1.000
_cell.angle_alpha   90.00
_cell.angle_beta   90.00
_cell.angle_gamma   90.00
#
_symmetry.space_group_name_H-M   'P 1'
#
loop_
_entity.id
_entity.type
_entity.pdbx_description
1 polymer ?
#
loop_
_entity_poly.entity_id
_entity_poly.type
_entity_poly.pdbx_seq_one_letter_code
_entity_poly.pdbx_strand_id
1 'polypeptide(L)'
;MRSTSLLRAGLAAAIPLAVDAASGSGQSTRYWDCCKPSCSWSGKASVNQPVFACDANNNNLYDSSVKSGCDGGSAFTCASQTPWAINDQLAYGFAATALSGGSESSWCCACYALTFTSGPVAGKTMVVQSTSTGGDLGNNHFDLAMPGGGVGLFDGCSRQFGGLPGAQYGGISSVSQCDSFPSALQPGCRWRFNWFQNADNPTFTFKQVQCPAELVAKSGCRRSDDGNFPAFSPPASGGGGGAATTSSASRTTTAQGGSNTGCTAAKWTQCGGIGYTGCTNCAAGSTCKVSNEYYSQCL
;
A
#
# COMPACT_ATOMS: atom_id res chain seq x y z
N MET A 1 -9.02 68.48 22.62
CA MET A 1 -9.23 67.10 23.12
C MET A 1 -9.31 66.17 21.90
N ARG A 2 -8.25 65.39 21.63
CA ARG A 2 -8.22 64.44 20.51
C ARG A 2 -8.43 63.02 21.09
N SER A 3 -9.54 62.41 20.68
CA SER A 3 -9.91 61.05 21.09
C SER A 3 -9.22 60.05 20.15
N THR A 4 -8.33 59.19 20.67
CA THR A 4 -7.67 58.12 19.94
C THR A 4 -8.47 56.85 20.14
N SER A 5 -9.16 56.38 19.06
CA SER A 5 -9.84 55.11 19.04
C SER A 5 -8.82 53.99 18.76
N LEU A 6 -8.63 53.10 19.71
CA LEU A 6 -7.84 51.85 19.56
C LEU A 6 -8.70 50.77 18.87
N LEU A 7 -8.38 50.47 17.61
CA LEU A 7 -8.94 49.29 16.94
C LEU A 7 -8.28 48.03 17.58
N ARG A 8 -9.11 47.22 18.22
CA ARG A 8 -8.71 45.83 18.60
C ARG A 8 -8.89 44.91 17.40
N ALA A 9 -7.79 44.47 16.83
CA ALA A 9 -7.79 43.37 15.86
C ALA A 9 -8.03 42.06 16.60
N GLY A 10 -9.19 41.46 16.42
CA GLY A 10 -9.48 40.10 16.91
C GLY A 10 -8.81 39.07 16.03
N LEU A 11 -7.88 38.31 16.59
CA LEU A 11 -7.32 37.12 15.94
C LEU A 11 -8.40 36.04 15.99
N ALA A 12 -9.03 35.74 14.86
CA ALA A 12 -9.89 34.56 14.72
C ALA A 12 -8.96 33.30 14.60
N ALA A 13 -8.91 32.51 15.65
CA ALA A 13 -8.29 31.21 15.60
C ALA A 13 -9.14 30.28 14.71
N ALA A 14 -8.64 29.88 13.55
CA ALA A 14 -9.24 28.84 12.73
C ALA A 14 -9.13 27.51 13.49
N ILE A 15 -10.26 27.00 13.98
CA ILE A 15 -10.34 25.63 14.53
C ILE A 15 -10.24 24.69 13.33
N PRO A 16 -9.24 23.80 13.26
CA PRO A 16 -9.20 22.79 12.23
C PRO A 16 -10.43 21.89 12.38
N LEU A 17 -11.24 21.78 11.34
CA LEU A 17 -12.32 20.79 11.26
C LEU A 17 -11.63 19.43 11.22
N ALA A 18 -11.80 18.64 12.28
CA ALA A 18 -11.38 17.24 12.28
C ALA A 18 -12.20 16.52 11.21
N VAL A 19 -11.54 16.00 10.18
CA VAL A 19 -12.17 15.12 9.21
C VAL A 19 -12.28 13.73 9.87
N ASP A 20 -13.51 13.23 9.98
CA ASP A 20 -13.71 11.86 10.50
C ASP A 20 -13.06 10.86 9.57
N ALA A 21 -12.04 10.17 10.08
CA ALA A 21 -11.36 9.10 9.37
C ALA A 21 -12.31 7.90 9.21
N ALA A 22 -12.52 7.45 7.97
CA ALA A 22 -13.36 6.28 7.72
C ALA A 22 -12.79 5.06 8.48
N SER A 23 -13.68 4.34 9.17
CA SER A 23 -13.31 3.14 9.94
C SER A 23 -14.47 2.17 10.01
N GLY A 24 -14.17 0.90 10.25
CA GLY A 24 -15.19 -0.13 10.35
C GLY A 24 -14.61 -1.54 10.29
N SER A 25 -15.50 -2.51 10.03
CA SER A 25 -15.13 -3.88 9.72
C SER A 25 -15.50 -4.21 8.29
N GLY A 26 -14.76 -5.10 7.68
CA GLY A 26 -14.95 -5.50 6.29
C GLY A 26 -14.40 -6.88 5.98
N GLN A 27 -14.47 -7.23 4.72
CA GLN A 27 -13.91 -8.48 4.17
C GLN A 27 -12.98 -8.18 3.01
N SER A 28 -12.03 -9.05 2.79
CA SER A 28 -11.14 -8.97 1.64
C SER A 28 -11.39 -10.08 0.65
N THR A 29 -11.11 -9.80 -0.61
CA THR A 29 -10.84 -10.76 -1.68
C THR A 29 -9.45 -10.48 -2.24
N ARG A 30 -9.09 -11.13 -3.33
CA ARG A 30 -7.78 -10.98 -3.98
C ARG A 30 -7.91 -11.05 -5.49
N TYR A 31 -7.15 -10.21 -6.19
CA TYR A 31 -7.13 -10.19 -7.65
C TYR A 31 -5.79 -9.70 -8.21
N TRP A 32 -5.60 -9.93 -9.49
CA TRP A 32 -4.61 -9.27 -10.33
C TRP A 32 -5.05 -9.38 -11.80
N ASP A 33 -5.78 -8.40 -12.29
CA ASP A 33 -6.41 -8.38 -13.61
C ASP A 33 -5.58 -7.67 -14.69
N CYS A 34 -4.48 -7.01 -14.29
CA CYS A 34 -3.65 -6.15 -15.13
C CYS A 34 -4.38 -4.97 -15.78
N CYS A 35 -5.65 -4.71 -15.48
CA CYS A 35 -6.36 -3.55 -16.01
C CYS A 35 -5.75 -2.26 -15.50
N LYS A 36 -5.87 -1.17 -16.24
CA LYS A 36 -5.59 0.16 -15.73
C LYS A 36 -6.45 0.42 -14.50
N PRO A 37 -5.87 0.77 -13.34
CA PRO A 37 -6.65 1.07 -12.14
C PRO A 37 -7.66 2.19 -12.36
N SER A 38 -8.85 2.13 -11.77
CA SER A 38 -9.89 3.16 -11.97
C SER A 38 -9.44 4.53 -11.50
N CYS A 39 -8.63 4.60 -10.44
CA CYS A 39 -8.05 5.84 -9.92
C CYS A 39 -6.89 6.41 -10.77
N SER A 40 -6.51 5.71 -11.86
CA SER A 40 -5.55 6.22 -12.85
C SER A 40 -6.18 7.16 -13.89
N TRP A 41 -7.50 7.33 -13.87
CA TRP A 41 -8.19 8.33 -14.67
C TRP A 41 -8.24 9.67 -13.94
N SER A 42 -8.11 10.79 -14.68
CA SER A 42 -8.26 12.12 -14.10
C SER A 42 -9.68 12.37 -13.59
N GLY A 43 -9.82 13.25 -12.59
CA GLY A 43 -11.12 13.67 -12.06
C GLY A 43 -11.80 12.69 -11.11
N LYS A 44 -11.14 11.59 -10.72
CA LYS A 44 -11.71 10.58 -9.81
C LYS A 44 -11.76 11.06 -8.35
N ALA A 45 -10.75 11.79 -7.90
CA ALA A 45 -10.67 12.37 -6.56
C ALA A 45 -9.83 13.65 -6.58
N SER A 46 -9.85 14.40 -5.46
CA SER A 46 -8.94 15.54 -5.25
C SER A 46 -7.56 15.03 -4.84
N VAL A 47 -6.63 14.96 -5.81
CA VAL A 47 -5.30 14.37 -5.68
C VAL A 47 -4.24 15.23 -6.36
N ASN A 48 -2.96 15.03 -5.99
CA ASN A 48 -1.83 15.66 -6.68
C ASN A 48 -1.74 15.25 -8.17
N GLN A 49 -1.99 13.96 -8.43
CA GLN A 49 -2.08 13.35 -9.76
C GLN A 49 -2.81 12.01 -9.66
N PRO A 50 -3.36 11.47 -10.77
CA PRO A 50 -3.92 10.12 -10.79
C PRO A 50 -2.88 9.05 -10.45
N VAL A 51 -3.35 7.86 -10.03
CA VAL A 51 -2.50 6.69 -9.86
C VAL A 51 -1.75 6.39 -11.16
N PHE A 52 -0.46 6.07 -11.07
CA PHE A 52 0.30 5.63 -12.24
C PHE A 52 -0.34 4.40 -12.88
N ALA A 53 -0.52 4.46 -14.19
CA ALA A 53 -0.68 3.30 -15.04
C ALA A 53 0.62 3.05 -15.80
N CYS A 54 0.82 1.85 -16.30
CA CYS A 54 2.02 1.48 -17.04
C CYS A 54 1.68 0.95 -18.43
N ASP A 55 2.64 1.05 -19.35
CA ASP A 55 2.58 0.31 -20.61
C ASP A 55 2.84 -1.20 -20.40
N ALA A 56 2.80 -2.00 -21.46
CA ALA A 56 3.04 -3.43 -21.37
C ALA A 56 4.46 -3.80 -20.87
N ASN A 57 5.41 -2.87 -20.94
CA ASN A 57 6.79 -3.05 -20.47
C ASN A 57 7.01 -2.51 -19.03
N ASN A 58 5.95 -2.14 -18.32
CA ASN A 58 5.97 -1.53 -17.00
C ASN A 58 6.61 -0.13 -16.92
N ASN A 59 6.67 0.62 -18.02
CA ASN A 59 7.03 2.02 -18.00
C ASN A 59 5.82 2.87 -17.58
N ASN A 60 6.02 3.83 -16.68
CA ASN A 60 4.95 4.72 -16.23
C ASN A 60 4.37 5.53 -17.41
N LEU A 61 3.06 5.53 -17.52
CA LEU A 61 2.29 6.38 -18.40
C LEU A 61 1.82 7.61 -17.62
N TYR A 62 2.25 8.79 -18.06
CA TYR A 62 1.87 10.07 -17.42
C TYR A 62 0.60 10.66 -18.01
N ASP A 63 0.16 10.16 -19.17
CA ASP A 63 -1.12 10.52 -19.76
C ASP A 63 -2.24 9.66 -19.19
N SER A 64 -3.04 10.25 -18.30
CA SER A 64 -4.16 9.59 -17.67
C SER A 64 -5.33 9.30 -18.62
N SER A 65 -5.29 9.77 -19.88
CA SER A 65 -6.33 9.50 -20.88
C SER A 65 -6.13 8.18 -21.64
N VAL A 66 -4.93 7.57 -21.54
CA VAL A 66 -4.62 6.30 -22.22
C VAL A 66 -5.59 5.22 -21.77
N LYS A 67 -6.24 4.58 -22.74
CA LYS A 67 -7.28 3.57 -22.54
C LYS A 67 -6.73 2.31 -21.88
N SER A 68 -7.53 1.70 -20.99
CA SER A 68 -7.19 0.44 -20.31
C SER A 68 -6.93 -0.71 -21.29
N GLY A 69 -5.96 -1.57 -20.96
CA GLY A 69 -5.75 -2.83 -21.66
C GLY A 69 -7.00 -3.72 -21.65
N CYS A 70 -7.80 -3.67 -20.62
CA CYS A 70 -9.08 -4.39 -20.54
C CYS A 70 -10.13 -3.88 -21.52
N ASP A 71 -10.02 -2.62 -21.94
CA ASP A 71 -10.89 -1.99 -22.94
C ASP A 71 -10.24 -1.91 -24.33
N GLY A 72 -9.19 -2.67 -24.57
CA GLY A 72 -8.48 -2.69 -25.84
C GLY A 72 -7.41 -1.60 -26.00
N GLY A 73 -7.10 -0.83 -24.94
CA GLY A 73 -6.02 0.15 -24.91
C GLY A 73 -4.65 -0.44 -24.52
N SER A 74 -3.74 0.44 -24.10
CA SER A 74 -2.34 0.08 -23.77
C SER A 74 -1.91 0.48 -22.36
N ALA A 75 -2.85 0.87 -21.48
CA ALA A 75 -2.57 1.17 -20.09
C ALA A 75 -2.94 -0.01 -19.18
N PHE A 76 -2.02 -0.39 -18.28
CA PHE A 76 -2.12 -1.52 -17.38
C PHE A 76 -1.78 -1.13 -15.95
N THR A 77 -2.08 -1.99 -14.97
CA THR A 77 -1.55 -1.88 -13.61
C THR A 77 -0.03 -2.04 -13.64
N CYS A 78 0.69 -1.14 -12.98
CA CYS A 78 2.15 -1.24 -12.87
C CYS A 78 2.56 -2.41 -11.98
N ALA A 79 3.55 -3.20 -12.40
CA ALA A 79 4.10 -4.29 -11.58
C ALA A 79 4.70 -3.80 -10.25
N SER A 80 5.10 -2.53 -10.15
CA SER A 80 5.54 -1.91 -8.90
C SER A 80 4.43 -1.80 -7.84
N GLN A 81 3.16 -1.88 -8.24
CA GLN A 81 2.00 -1.83 -7.35
C GLN A 81 1.63 -3.22 -6.80
N THR A 82 2.58 -4.11 -6.67
CA THR A 82 2.43 -5.40 -5.97
C THR A 82 2.64 -5.23 -4.47
N PRO A 83 2.05 -6.09 -3.61
CA PRO A 83 2.23 -6.00 -2.17
C PRO A 83 3.64 -6.43 -1.72
N TRP A 84 4.07 -5.94 -0.56
CA TRP A 84 5.34 -6.33 0.07
C TRP A 84 5.26 -6.30 1.60
N ALA A 85 6.07 -7.12 2.26
CA ALA A 85 6.19 -7.13 3.71
C ALA A 85 7.14 -6.02 4.18
N ILE A 86 6.76 -5.32 5.24
CA ILE A 86 7.63 -4.42 6.01
C ILE A 86 8.32 -5.21 7.13
N ASN A 87 7.55 -6.08 7.79
CA ASN A 87 8.00 -7.05 8.78
C ASN A 87 6.97 -8.19 8.90
N ASP A 88 7.13 -9.08 9.84
CA ASP A 88 6.22 -10.23 10.02
C ASP A 88 4.78 -9.82 10.36
N GLN A 89 4.56 -8.64 10.95
CA GLN A 89 3.26 -8.15 11.38
C GLN A 89 2.69 -7.04 10.50
N LEU A 90 3.49 -6.46 9.59
CA LEU A 90 3.12 -5.33 8.76
C LEU A 90 3.48 -5.57 7.29
N ALA A 91 2.53 -5.31 6.42
CA ALA A 91 2.73 -5.25 4.98
C ALA A 91 2.11 -3.98 4.38
N TYR A 92 2.57 -3.61 3.21
CA TYR A 92 2.00 -2.57 2.38
C TYR A 92 1.51 -3.14 1.04
N GLY A 93 0.50 -2.50 0.44
CA GLY A 93 0.00 -2.89 -0.88
C GLY A 93 -1.12 -1.99 -1.38
N PHE A 94 -1.88 -2.50 -2.31
CA PHE A 94 -2.92 -1.77 -3.01
C PHE A 94 -4.22 -2.58 -3.07
N ALA A 95 -5.34 -1.91 -3.28
CA ALA A 95 -6.63 -2.58 -3.34
C ALA A 95 -7.61 -1.84 -4.27
N ALA A 96 -8.53 -2.61 -4.85
CA ALA A 96 -9.81 -2.06 -5.26
C ALA A 96 -10.72 -2.00 -4.02
N THR A 97 -11.47 -0.91 -3.90
CA THR A 97 -12.18 -0.58 -2.64
C THR A 97 -13.62 -0.21 -2.92
N ALA A 98 -14.53 -0.65 -2.04
CA ALA A 98 -15.88 -0.15 -1.94
C ALA A 98 -16.25 0.04 -0.47
N LEU A 99 -16.53 1.28 -0.06
CA LEU A 99 -16.91 1.61 1.31
C LEU A 99 -18.38 2.00 1.38
N SER A 100 -19.03 1.58 2.46
CA SER A 100 -20.42 1.90 2.72
C SER A 100 -20.63 3.42 2.79
N GLY A 101 -21.58 3.93 2.01
CA GLY A 101 -21.88 5.38 1.96
C GLY A 101 -20.83 6.23 1.24
N GLY A 102 -19.76 5.64 0.71
CA GLY A 102 -18.71 6.32 -0.04
C GLY A 102 -18.90 6.26 -1.56
N SER A 103 -17.94 6.82 -2.25
CA SER A 103 -17.85 6.81 -3.70
C SER A 103 -16.37 6.82 -4.12
N GLU A 104 -16.10 6.63 -5.39
CA GLU A 104 -14.73 6.64 -5.94
C GLU A 104 -13.95 7.90 -5.54
N SER A 105 -14.61 9.05 -5.46
CA SER A 105 -13.99 10.30 -5.03
C SER A 105 -13.57 10.30 -3.55
N SER A 106 -14.18 9.47 -2.72
CA SER A 106 -13.83 9.40 -1.29
C SER A 106 -12.68 8.44 -1.00
N TRP A 107 -12.51 7.37 -1.80
CA TRP A 107 -11.46 6.38 -1.52
C TRP A 107 -10.29 6.37 -2.51
N CYS A 108 -10.41 6.89 -3.74
CA CYS A 108 -9.24 6.95 -4.64
C CYS A 108 -8.06 7.64 -3.98
N CYS A 109 -6.93 6.91 -3.96
CA CYS A 109 -5.66 7.31 -3.34
C CYS A 109 -5.69 7.49 -1.80
N ALA A 110 -6.80 7.15 -1.13
CA ALA A 110 -6.82 7.07 0.33
C ALA A 110 -6.09 5.82 0.81
N CYS A 111 -5.51 5.89 2.01
CA CYS A 111 -4.85 4.75 2.64
C CYS A 111 -5.64 4.25 3.86
N TYR A 112 -5.66 2.93 4.01
CA TYR A 112 -6.37 2.25 5.08
C TYR A 112 -5.46 1.22 5.74
N ALA A 113 -5.36 1.26 7.08
CA ALA A 113 -4.74 0.21 7.87
C ALA A 113 -5.79 -0.88 8.13
N LEU A 114 -5.58 -2.05 7.54
CA LEU A 114 -6.43 -3.24 7.70
C LEU A 114 -5.78 -4.14 8.75
N THR A 115 -6.43 -4.34 9.89
CA THR A 115 -6.00 -5.34 10.88
C THR A 115 -6.85 -6.59 10.70
N PHE A 116 -6.25 -7.67 10.22
CA PHE A 116 -6.97 -8.92 9.94
C PHE A 116 -7.49 -9.55 11.23
N THR A 117 -8.73 -10.05 11.17
CA THR A 117 -9.44 -10.63 12.31
C THR A 117 -9.72 -12.13 12.15
N SER A 118 -9.45 -12.68 10.95
CA SER A 118 -9.66 -14.11 10.67
C SER A 118 -8.56 -14.70 9.80
N GLY A 119 -8.56 -16.03 9.70
CA GLY A 119 -7.60 -16.78 8.90
C GLY A 119 -6.17 -16.76 9.46
N PRO A 120 -5.20 -17.26 8.69
CA PRO A 120 -3.81 -17.42 9.15
C PRO A 120 -3.08 -16.08 9.35
N VAL A 121 -3.65 -14.97 8.88
CA VAL A 121 -3.09 -13.61 9.03
C VAL A 121 -3.76 -12.82 10.15
N ALA A 122 -4.63 -13.45 10.96
CA ALA A 122 -5.29 -12.77 12.07
C ALA A 122 -4.25 -12.10 13.01
N GLY A 123 -4.51 -10.84 13.39
CA GLY A 123 -3.60 -10.01 14.17
C GLY A 123 -2.54 -9.24 13.35
N LYS A 124 -2.28 -9.60 12.10
CA LYS A 124 -1.38 -8.84 11.23
C LYS A 124 -2.09 -7.61 10.67
N THR A 125 -1.31 -6.59 10.33
CA THR A 125 -1.80 -5.36 9.73
C THR A 125 -1.25 -5.20 8.31
N MET A 126 -2.11 -4.81 7.38
CA MET A 126 -1.72 -4.39 6.03
C MET A 126 -2.20 -2.96 5.80
N VAL A 127 -1.31 -2.05 5.43
CA VAL A 127 -1.75 -0.73 4.95
C VAL A 127 -1.88 -0.81 3.44
N VAL A 128 -3.08 -0.54 2.96
CA VAL A 128 -3.36 -0.51 1.52
C VAL A 128 -3.69 0.90 1.07
N GLN A 129 -3.22 1.26 -0.12
CA GLN A 129 -3.75 2.41 -0.83
C GLN A 129 -4.83 1.95 -1.80
N SER A 130 -5.98 2.61 -1.77
CA SER A 130 -7.05 2.38 -2.74
C SER A 130 -6.66 2.97 -4.09
N THR A 131 -6.43 2.11 -5.07
CA THR A 131 -6.04 2.49 -6.43
C THR A 131 -7.11 2.17 -7.47
N SER A 132 -8.12 1.41 -7.07
CA SER A 132 -9.20 1.03 -7.97
C SER A 132 -10.53 0.92 -7.23
N THR A 133 -11.59 0.75 -8.00
CA THR A 133 -12.96 0.46 -7.54
C THR A 133 -13.41 -0.82 -8.21
N GLY A 134 -13.95 -1.76 -7.44
CA GLY A 134 -14.60 -2.95 -7.99
C GLY A 134 -16.10 -2.73 -8.13
N GLY A 135 -16.65 -2.98 -9.31
CA GLY A 135 -18.08 -2.80 -9.58
C GLY A 135 -18.97 -3.88 -8.95
N ASP A 136 -18.37 -4.99 -8.54
CA ASP A 136 -18.99 -6.16 -7.91
C ASP A 136 -18.68 -6.29 -6.41
N LEU A 137 -17.99 -5.32 -5.83
CA LEU A 137 -17.64 -5.35 -4.42
C LEU A 137 -18.83 -4.94 -3.54
N GLY A 138 -18.97 -5.65 -2.41
CA GLY A 138 -19.93 -5.32 -1.36
C GLY A 138 -19.48 -4.14 -0.49
N ASN A 139 -20.25 -3.86 0.55
CA ASN A 139 -19.93 -2.79 1.49
C ASN A 139 -18.66 -3.12 2.32
N ASN A 140 -17.80 -2.13 2.52
CA ASN A 140 -16.54 -2.26 3.25
C ASN A 140 -15.69 -3.43 2.75
N HIS A 141 -15.61 -3.54 1.43
CA HIS A 141 -14.88 -4.60 0.76
C HIS A 141 -13.60 -4.05 0.16
N PHE A 142 -12.48 -4.75 0.40
CA PHE A 142 -11.17 -4.47 -0.18
C PHE A 142 -10.71 -5.69 -0.96
N ASP A 143 -10.68 -5.57 -2.28
CA ASP A 143 -10.09 -6.58 -3.16
C ASP A 143 -8.59 -6.30 -3.26
N LEU A 144 -7.79 -7.14 -2.60
CA LEU A 144 -6.35 -6.91 -2.44
C LEU A 144 -5.63 -7.24 -3.75
N ALA A 145 -4.93 -6.25 -4.30
CA ALA A 145 -4.17 -6.41 -5.53
C ALA A 145 -2.91 -7.24 -5.26
N MET A 146 -2.91 -8.51 -5.68
CA MET A 146 -1.76 -9.41 -5.54
C MET A 146 -1.66 -10.37 -6.72
N PRO A 147 -0.50 -10.43 -7.41
CA PRO A 147 -0.28 -11.38 -8.49
C PRO A 147 -0.56 -12.82 -8.04
N GLY A 148 -1.24 -13.57 -8.91
CA GLY A 148 -1.70 -14.92 -8.58
C GLY A 148 -3.03 -14.98 -7.83
N GLY A 149 -3.69 -13.82 -7.59
CA GLY A 149 -5.03 -13.76 -6.98
C GLY A 149 -6.16 -14.16 -7.92
N GLY A 150 -5.88 -14.27 -9.22
CA GLY A 150 -6.87 -14.46 -10.29
C GLY A 150 -7.19 -13.15 -11.00
N VAL A 151 -7.64 -13.24 -12.24
CA VAL A 151 -7.96 -12.07 -13.07
C VAL A 151 -9.37 -11.52 -12.78
N GLY A 152 -10.25 -12.31 -12.16
CA GLY A 152 -11.60 -11.87 -11.84
C GLY A 152 -12.46 -11.64 -13.09
N LEU A 153 -13.27 -10.56 -13.08
CA LEU A 153 -14.18 -10.23 -14.17
C LEU A 153 -13.48 -9.78 -15.46
N PHE A 154 -12.30 -9.20 -15.34
CA PHE A 154 -11.58 -8.60 -16.45
C PHE A 154 -10.19 -9.23 -16.61
N ASP A 155 -9.73 -9.39 -17.83
CA ASP A 155 -8.43 -9.98 -18.13
C ASP A 155 -7.59 -9.09 -19.05
N GLY A 156 -6.94 -8.10 -18.45
CA GLY A 156 -5.89 -7.30 -19.12
C GLY A 156 -4.58 -8.06 -19.22
N CYS A 157 -4.37 -9.10 -18.38
CA CYS A 157 -3.14 -9.87 -18.33
C CYS A 157 -2.88 -10.66 -19.61
N SER A 158 -3.93 -11.12 -20.29
CA SER A 158 -3.81 -11.75 -21.61
C SER A 158 -3.23 -10.80 -22.65
N ARG A 159 -3.53 -9.50 -22.58
CA ARG A 159 -2.96 -8.48 -23.46
C ARG A 159 -1.56 -8.04 -23.06
N GLN A 160 -1.31 -7.93 -21.74
CA GLN A 160 -0.03 -7.45 -21.22
C GLN A 160 1.07 -8.52 -21.29
N PHE A 161 0.74 -9.77 -20.91
CA PHE A 161 1.71 -10.85 -20.70
C PHE A 161 1.42 -12.12 -21.49
N GLY A 162 0.37 -12.15 -22.31
CA GLY A 162 -0.10 -13.40 -22.94
C GLY A 162 -0.92 -14.29 -22.03
N GLY A 163 -1.35 -13.78 -20.88
CA GLY A 163 -2.07 -14.48 -19.82
C GLY A 163 -1.21 -14.76 -18.59
N LEU A 164 -1.86 -15.05 -17.48
CA LEU A 164 -1.21 -15.48 -16.24
C LEU A 164 -1.78 -16.83 -15.80
N PRO A 165 -0.96 -17.70 -15.16
CA PRO A 165 -1.43 -18.99 -14.67
C PRO A 165 -2.42 -18.84 -13.52
N GLY A 166 -3.33 -19.83 -13.37
CA GLY A 166 -4.28 -19.95 -12.27
C GLY A 166 -5.74 -19.87 -12.72
N ALA A 167 -6.64 -20.12 -11.78
CA ALA A 167 -8.07 -20.00 -12.01
C ALA A 167 -8.47 -18.52 -12.12
N GLN A 168 -9.52 -18.23 -12.88
CA GLN A 168 -10.08 -16.89 -13.04
C GLN A 168 -10.35 -16.22 -11.68
N TYR A 169 -10.98 -16.95 -10.77
CA TYR A 169 -11.22 -16.54 -9.38
C TYR A 169 -10.32 -17.34 -8.44
N GLY A 170 -9.64 -16.66 -7.53
CA GLY A 170 -8.74 -17.28 -6.56
C GLY A 170 -7.32 -17.56 -7.08
N GLY A 171 -7.12 -17.63 -8.39
CA GLY A 171 -5.82 -17.70 -9.02
C GLY A 171 -5.07 -19.02 -8.81
N ILE A 172 -3.77 -18.94 -8.48
CA ILE A 172 -2.89 -20.11 -8.25
C ILE A 172 -3.06 -20.67 -6.84
N SER A 173 -2.66 -21.93 -6.64
CA SER A 173 -2.82 -22.66 -5.35
C SER A 173 -1.52 -22.89 -4.59
N SER A 174 -0.35 -22.70 -5.21
CA SER A 174 0.94 -22.95 -4.58
C SER A 174 1.99 -21.91 -4.95
N VAL A 175 2.96 -21.72 -4.05
CA VAL A 175 4.04 -20.74 -4.24
C VAL A 175 4.96 -21.10 -5.43
N SER A 176 5.12 -22.37 -5.76
CA SER A 176 5.94 -22.81 -6.89
C SER A 176 5.39 -22.34 -8.24
N GLN A 177 4.08 -22.13 -8.35
CA GLN A 177 3.48 -21.59 -9.57
C GLN A 177 3.87 -20.13 -9.83
N CYS A 178 4.35 -19.39 -8.81
CA CYS A 178 4.87 -18.04 -9.00
C CYS A 178 6.09 -17.97 -9.92
N ASP A 179 6.83 -19.07 -10.09
CA ASP A 179 7.98 -19.15 -10.99
C ASP A 179 7.59 -19.02 -12.47
N SER A 180 6.33 -19.30 -12.79
CA SER A 180 5.77 -19.16 -14.14
C SER A 180 5.23 -17.75 -14.43
N PHE A 181 5.25 -16.83 -13.45
CA PHE A 181 4.84 -15.45 -13.66
C PHE A 181 5.97 -14.61 -14.28
N PRO A 182 5.65 -13.51 -14.98
CA PRO A 182 6.63 -12.50 -15.35
C PRO A 182 7.48 -12.10 -14.13
N SER A 183 8.79 -11.97 -14.31
CA SER A 183 9.74 -11.74 -13.21
C SER A 183 9.38 -10.56 -12.32
N ALA A 184 8.82 -9.50 -12.90
CA ALA A 184 8.36 -8.31 -12.17
C ALA A 184 7.19 -8.59 -11.21
N LEU A 185 6.39 -9.61 -11.46
CA LEU A 185 5.22 -9.99 -10.63
C LEU A 185 5.55 -11.07 -9.59
N GLN A 186 6.65 -11.82 -9.78
CA GLN A 186 7.01 -12.94 -8.88
C GLN A 186 7.14 -12.54 -7.40
N PRO A 187 7.75 -11.39 -7.04
CA PRO A 187 7.84 -11.00 -5.63
C PRO A 187 6.47 -10.83 -4.96
N GLY A 188 5.52 -10.16 -5.61
CA GLY A 188 4.15 -9.97 -5.12
C GLY A 188 3.37 -11.30 -5.07
N CYS A 189 3.58 -12.18 -6.04
CA CYS A 189 3.03 -13.54 -6.03
C CYS A 189 3.54 -14.35 -4.84
N ARG A 190 4.85 -14.37 -4.59
CA ARG A 190 5.44 -15.09 -3.44
C ARG A 190 5.00 -14.49 -2.11
N TRP A 191 4.81 -13.15 -2.04
CA TRP A 191 4.29 -12.48 -0.85
C TRP A 191 2.93 -13.06 -0.41
N ARG A 192 2.05 -13.39 -1.35
CA ARG A 192 0.75 -14.02 -1.09
C ARG A 192 0.90 -15.30 -0.25
N PHE A 193 1.90 -16.13 -0.51
CA PHE A 193 2.11 -17.38 0.21
C PHE A 193 2.96 -17.21 1.46
N ASN A 194 3.96 -16.34 1.42
CA ASN A 194 4.92 -16.18 2.50
C ASN A 194 4.37 -15.31 3.64
N TRP A 195 3.95 -14.07 3.34
CA TRP A 195 3.44 -13.16 4.36
C TRP A 195 1.94 -13.31 4.59
N PHE A 196 1.16 -13.32 3.50
CA PHE A 196 -0.29 -13.43 3.56
C PHE A 196 -0.78 -14.87 3.80
N GLN A 197 0.15 -15.85 3.76
CA GLN A 197 -0.07 -17.27 4.09
C GLN A 197 -1.23 -17.90 3.33
N ASN A 198 -1.40 -17.48 2.08
CA ASN A 198 -2.51 -17.90 1.21
C ASN A 198 -3.89 -17.78 1.87
N ALA A 199 -4.06 -16.78 2.77
CA ALA A 199 -5.34 -16.57 3.45
C ALA A 199 -6.49 -16.46 2.46
N ASP A 200 -7.61 -17.12 2.76
CA ASP A 200 -8.79 -17.09 1.93
C ASP A 200 -9.82 -16.10 2.48
N ASN A 201 -9.91 -14.96 1.80
CA ASN A 201 -10.85 -13.87 2.07
C ASN A 201 -10.96 -13.49 3.56
N PRO A 202 -9.85 -13.20 4.26
CA PRO A 202 -9.90 -12.86 5.67
C PRO A 202 -10.70 -11.58 5.93
N THR A 203 -11.44 -11.58 7.03
CA THR A 203 -12.09 -10.38 7.57
C THR A 203 -11.07 -9.50 8.28
N PHE A 204 -11.39 -8.21 8.42
CA PHE A 204 -10.54 -7.24 9.09
C PHE A 204 -11.37 -6.11 9.72
N THR A 205 -10.74 -5.36 10.63
CA THR A 205 -11.12 -4.00 10.96
C THR A 205 -10.25 -3.04 10.17
N PHE A 206 -10.79 -1.90 9.73
CA PHE A 206 -10.02 -0.89 9.00
C PHE A 206 -10.14 0.49 9.60
N LYS A 207 -9.13 1.30 9.34
CA LYS A 207 -9.07 2.71 9.73
C LYS A 207 -8.32 3.47 8.63
N GLN A 208 -8.91 4.58 8.19
CA GLN A 208 -8.23 5.49 7.25
C GLN A 208 -7.08 6.19 7.95
N VAL A 209 -5.94 6.26 7.27
CA VAL A 209 -4.68 6.82 7.78
C VAL A 209 -4.02 7.67 6.70
N GLN A 210 -3.06 8.52 7.09
CA GLN A 210 -2.16 9.14 6.12
C GLN A 210 -1.43 8.06 5.33
N CYS A 211 -1.28 8.29 4.03
CA CYS A 211 -0.55 7.35 3.18
C CYS A 211 0.93 7.32 3.51
N PRO A 212 1.49 6.15 3.84
CA PRO A 212 2.93 5.95 3.89
C PRO A 212 3.61 6.43 2.60
N ALA A 213 4.77 7.07 2.76
CA ALA A 213 5.52 7.64 1.64
C ALA A 213 5.86 6.59 0.57
N GLU A 214 6.11 5.35 1.00
CA GLU A 214 6.45 4.21 0.14
C GLU A 214 5.30 3.80 -0.78
N LEU A 215 4.06 3.85 -0.31
CA LEU A 215 2.87 3.60 -1.13
C LEU A 215 2.68 4.70 -2.17
N VAL A 216 2.83 5.97 -1.73
CA VAL A 216 2.74 7.13 -2.62
C VAL A 216 3.83 7.10 -3.68
N ALA A 217 5.07 6.71 -3.33
CA ALA A 217 6.17 6.60 -4.29
C ALA A 217 5.87 5.59 -5.41
N LYS A 218 5.16 4.49 -5.11
CA LYS A 218 4.79 3.47 -6.11
C LYS A 218 3.59 3.86 -6.96
N SER A 219 2.59 4.50 -6.37
CA SER A 219 1.37 4.89 -7.07
C SER A 219 1.43 6.26 -7.73
N GLY A 220 2.31 7.14 -7.26
CA GLY A 220 2.38 8.56 -7.63
C GLY A 220 1.26 9.41 -7.03
N CYS A 221 0.25 8.81 -6.43
CA CYS A 221 -0.98 9.47 -6.04
C CYS A 221 -1.04 9.75 -4.54
N ARG A 222 -1.37 11.00 -4.19
CA ARG A 222 -1.69 11.43 -2.82
C ARG A 222 -2.93 12.31 -2.83
N ARG A 223 -3.84 12.07 -1.92
CA ARG A 223 -5.02 12.93 -1.71
C ARG A 223 -4.61 14.32 -1.20
N SER A 224 -5.35 15.34 -1.62
CA SER A 224 -5.12 16.71 -1.16
C SER A 224 -5.44 16.89 0.34
N ASP A 225 -6.30 16.03 0.88
CA ASP A 225 -6.73 16.01 2.28
C ASP A 225 -5.97 14.98 3.15
N ASP A 226 -4.98 14.27 2.57
CA ASP A 226 -4.22 13.20 3.25
C ASP A 226 -3.67 13.63 4.62
N GLY A 227 -3.18 14.87 4.73
CA GLY A 227 -2.65 15.42 5.98
C GLY A 227 -3.66 15.60 7.11
N ASN A 228 -4.97 15.49 6.83
CA ASN A 228 -6.02 15.61 7.84
C ASN A 228 -6.29 14.30 8.58
N PHE A 229 -5.79 13.17 8.07
CA PHE A 229 -5.97 11.86 8.69
C PHE A 229 -4.86 11.54 9.70
N PRO A 230 -5.09 10.61 10.63
CA PRO A 230 -4.05 10.18 11.56
C PRO A 230 -2.84 9.59 10.84
N ALA A 231 -1.64 9.97 11.26
CA ALA A 231 -0.42 9.32 10.78
C ALA A 231 -0.48 7.82 11.14
N PHE A 232 -0.08 6.96 10.18
CA PHE A 232 0.03 5.54 10.47
C PHE A 232 1.23 5.30 11.41
N SER A 233 0.93 4.70 12.57
CA SER A 233 1.97 4.21 13.49
C SER A 233 1.98 2.68 13.41
N PRO A 234 3.09 2.05 12.96
CA PRO A 234 3.20 0.59 12.95
C PRO A 234 2.89 0.00 14.33
N PRO A 235 2.24 -1.17 14.42
CA PRO A 235 2.16 -1.90 15.66
C PRO A 235 3.55 -2.05 16.26
N ALA A 236 3.68 -1.81 17.57
CA ALA A 236 4.96 -2.02 18.26
C ALA A 236 5.40 -3.47 17.99
N SER A 237 6.60 -3.64 17.47
CA SER A 237 7.19 -4.98 17.27
C SER A 237 7.17 -5.66 18.63
N GLY A 238 6.39 -6.75 18.80
CA GLY A 238 6.24 -7.45 20.06
C GLY A 238 7.57 -8.03 20.54
N GLY A 239 8.33 -7.21 21.26
CA GLY A 239 9.39 -7.65 22.17
C GLY A 239 8.76 -7.78 23.54
N GLY A 240 8.86 -8.95 24.16
CA GLY A 240 8.26 -9.24 25.46
C GLY A 240 8.62 -8.24 26.56
N GLY A 241 7.63 -7.89 27.33
CA GLY A 241 7.55 -7.34 28.66
C GLY A 241 8.64 -6.38 29.16
N GLY A 242 8.21 -5.13 29.40
CA GLY A 242 8.97 -4.17 30.22
C GLY A 242 8.31 -2.81 30.21
N ALA A 243 7.58 -2.47 31.27
CA ALA A 243 7.05 -1.13 31.48
C ALA A 243 8.19 -0.11 31.52
N ALA A 244 8.11 0.95 30.75
CA ALA A 244 8.99 2.10 30.90
C ALA A 244 8.18 3.40 30.80
N THR A 245 8.30 4.13 31.86
CA THR A 245 7.85 5.48 32.17
C THR A 245 8.30 6.52 31.14
N THR A 246 7.39 7.46 30.91
CA THR A 246 7.55 8.74 30.16
C THR A 246 8.79 9.54 30.56
N SER A 247 9.49 10.08 29.57
CA SER A 247 10.17 11.38 29.68
C SER A 247 10.41 11.96 28.29
N SER A 248 9.80 13.12 28.05
CA SER A 248 10.06 14.00 26.91
C SER A 248 11.45 14.64 27.03
N ALA A 249 12.22 14.60 25.93
CA ALA A 249 13.29 15.58 25.69
C ALA A 249 13.58 15.71 24.20
N SER A 250 13.22 16.87 23.66
CA SER A 250 13.68 17.37 22.38
C SER A 250 15.22 17.43 22.35
N ARG A 251 15.84 16.89 21.30
CA ARG A 251 17.14 17.33 20.82
C ARG A 251 17.25 17.18 19.31
N THR A 252 17.39 18.31 18.68
CA THR A 252 17.88 18.50 17.31
C THR A 252 19.31 17.99 17.21
N THR A 253 19.59 17.09 16.26
CA THR A 253 20.96 16.93 15.73
C THR A 253 20.94 16.38 14.30
N THR A 254 21.76 16.99 13.52
CA THR A 254 22.25 16.85 12.16
C THR A 254 22.45 15.40 11.68
N ALA A 255 22.12 15.18 10.39
CA ALA A 255 22.38 13.97 9.62
C ALA A 255 23.86 13.60 9.59
N GLN A 256 24.18 12.37 9.94
CA GLN A 256 25.43 11.71 9.56
C GLN A 256 25.15 10.23 9.33
N GLY A 257 25.42 9.75 8.10
CA GLY A 257 25.27 8.36 7.72
C GLY A 257 26.21 7.46 8.54
N GLY A 258 25.63 6.58 9.34
CA GLY A 258 26.32 5.56 10.10
C GLY A 258 25.82 4.19 9.71
N SER A 259 26.66 3.35 9.10
CA SER A 259 26.41 1.91 8.95
C SER A 259 26.27 1.29 10.33
N ASN A 260 25.07 0.80 10.64
CA ASN A 260 24.78 0.04 11.86
C ASN A 260 25.34 -1.38 11.70
N THR A 261 26.61 -1.60 12.07
CA THR A 261 27.30 -2.90 11.98
C THR A 261 26.99 -3.88 13.11
N GLY A 262 26.05 -3.55 14.00
CA GLY A 262 25.75 -4.33 15.22
C GLY A 262 24.40 -5.05 15.24
N CYS A 263 23.60 -5.01 14.17
CA CYS A 263 22.32 -5.69 14.12
C CYS A 263 22.20 -6.64 12.94
N THR A 264 21.30 -7.61 13.04
CA THR A 264 21.09 -8.65 12.02
C THR A 264 19.63 -8.60 11.57
N ALA A 265 19.42 -8.47 10.26
CA ALA A 265 18.12 -8.53 9.63
C ALA A 265 17.69 -10.00 9.49
N ALA A 266 16.48 -10.32 9.91
CA ALA A 266 15.93 -11.68 9.77
C ALA A 266 15.78 -12.06 8.29
N LYS A 267 15.74 -13.35 7.99
CA LYS A 267 15.41 -13.82 6.64
C LYS A 267 14.08 -13.24 6.19
N TRP A 268 14.00 -12.78 4.95
CA TRP A 268 12.86 -12.11 4.31
C TRP A 268 12.63 -10.65 4.70
N THR A 269 13.41 -10.06 5.60
CA THR A 269 13.32 -8.63 5.92
C THR A 269 14.20 -7.77 5.02
N GLN A 270 13.91 -6.47 4.98
CA GLN A 270 14.73 -5.52 4.24
C GLN A 270 16.13 -5.43 4.86
N CYS A 271 17.15 -5.36 4.01
CA CYS A 271 18.55 -5.25 4.40
C CYS A 271 19.32 -4.15 3.66
N GLY A 272 18.65 -3.34 2.84
CA GLY A 272 19.28 -2.24 2.11
C GLY A 272 18.32 -1.52 1.18
N GLY A 273 18.84 -0.46 0.53
CA GLY A 273 18.13 0.42 -0.39
C GLY A 273 18.34 1.89 -0.03
N ILE A 274 18.09 2.80 -0.98
CA ILE A 274 18.21 4.24 -0.74
C ILE A 274 17.26 4.67 0.38
N GLY A 275 17.79 5.34 1.41
CA GLY A 275 17.01 5.79 2.57
C GLY A 275 16.79 4.74 3.66
N TYR A 276 17.28 3.50 3.48
CA TYR A 276 17.16 2.48 4.51
C TYR A 276 18.16 2.70 5.64
N THR A 277 17.68 2.71 6.90
CA THR A 277 18.47 2.94 8.11
C THR A 277 18.53 1.74 9.05
N GLY A 278 17.93 0.60 8.65
CA GLY A 278 17.91 -0.63 9.44
C GLY A 278 19.17 -1.50 9.31
N CYS A 279 19.05 -2.77 9.71
CA CYS A 279 20.13 -3.75 9.69
C CYS A 279 20.50 -4.17 8.26
N THR A 280 21.76 -4.01 7.89
CA THR A 280 22.25 -4.40 6.54
C THR A 280 22.84 -5.82 6.49
N ASN A 281 23.12 -6.44 7.62
CA ASN A 281 23.59 -7.81 7.70
C ASN A 281 22.41 -8.77 7.86
N CYS A 282 22.35 -9.80 7.04
CA CYS A 282 21.32 -10.84 7.12
C CYS A 282 21.66 -11.92 8.14
N ALA A 283 20.62 -12.52 8.74
CA ALA A 283 20.76 -13.69 9.60
C ALA A 283 21.44 -14.85 8.85
N ALA A 284 22.11 -15.72 9.61
CA ALA A 284 22.81 -16.89 9.08
C ALA A 284 21.88 -17.73 8.17
N GLY A 285 22.38 -18.12 7.02
CA GLY A 285 21.61 -18.83 5.98
C GLY A 285 20.78 -17.94 5.06
N SER A 286 20.96 -16.62 5.13
CA SER A 286 20.39 -15.67 4.16
C SER A 286 21.42 -14.62 3.72
N THR A 287 21.21 -14.04 2.54
CA THR A 287 22.08 -13.03 1.94
C THR A 287 21.25 -11.85 1.51
N CYS A 288 21.76 -10.62 1.71
CA CYS A 288 21.08 -9.41 1.25
C CYS A 288 21.10 -9.35 -0.29
N LYS A 289 19.94 -9.51 -0.92
CA LYS A 289 19.75 -9.45 -2.37
C LYS A 289 19.10 -8.14 -2.74
N VAL A 290 19.70 -7.43 -3.67
CA VAL A 290 19.15 -6.18 -4.23
C VAL A 290 17.97 -6.52 -5.12
N SER A 291 16.81 -5.95 -4.82
CA SER A 291 15.60 -6.04 -5.66
C SER A 291 15.44 -4.80 -6.54
N ASN A 292 15.76 -3.62 -6.01
CA ASN A 292 15.82 -2.35 -6.73
C ASN A 292 16.66 -1.35 -5.92
N GLU A 293 16.84 -0.12 -6.42
CA GLU A 293 17.66 0.91 -5.77
C GLU A 293 17.15 1.32 -4.37
N TYR A 294 15.86 1.11 -4.06
CA TYR A 294 15.24 1.48 -2.78
C TYR A 294 15.02 0.29 -1.85
N TYR A 295 15.22 -0.96 -2.33
CA TYR A 295 14.88 -2.14 -1.56
C TYR A 295 15.80 -3.33 -1.86
N SER A 296 16.41 -3.86 -0.80
CA SER A 296 17.15 -5.13 -0.79
C SER A 296 16.60 -6.02 0.32
N GLN A 297 16.58 -7.33 0.12
CA GLN A 297 15.97 -8.30 1.05
C GLN A 297 16.93 -9.44 1.40
N CYS A 298 16.87 -9.89 2.64
CA CYS A 298 17.57 -11.10 3.08
C CYS A 298 16.89 -12.36 2.55
N LEU A 299 17.50 -13.04 1.57
CA LEU A 299 16.98 -14.24 0.93
C LEU A 299 17.89 -15.46 1.18
#